data_324c54e929dc8073a2a146d49ba73062
#
_entry.id   324c54e929dc8073a2a146d49ba73062
#
_cell.length_a   1.000
_cell.length_b   1.000
_cell.length_c   1.000
_cell.angle_alpha   90.00
_cell.angle_beta   90.00
_cell.angle_gamma   90.00
#
_symmetry.space_group_name_H-M   'P 1'
#
loop_
_entity.id
_entity.type
_entity.pdbx_description
1 polymer ?
#
loop_
_entity_poly.entity_id
_entity_poly.type
_entity_poly.pdbx_seq_one_letter_code
_entity_poly.pdbx_strand_id
1 'polypeptide(L)'
;CGGRRVKHRLPLLVFLGLLATGPAFLPEFYVTLLNYIGLYSIVALGLVLLTGVGGLTSFGQAAFVGLGAYATGYLSTAHALSPWIGLVAGLGVTAAVALVLGFLTLRLSGHYLPLGTIAWGISLYFLFGNLEFLGGHTGLTGIPVLELFGIKLDTGREFYYLIWVVLLGAVL
;
A
#
# COMPACT_ATOMS: atom_id res chain seq x y z
N CYS A 1 -34.82 7.53 -23.06
CA CYS A 1 -33.35 7.74 -22.82
C CYS A 1 -32.80 7.11 -21.53
N GLY A 2 -33.55 6.25 -20.83
CA GLY A 2 -33.13 5.66 -19.54
C GLY A 2 -32.34 4.35 -19.61
N GLY A 3 -32.31 3.65 -20.73
CA GLY A 3 -31.82 2.27 -20.82
C GLY A 3 -30.31 2.08 -20.90
N ARG A 4 -29.53 3.12 -21.22
CA ARG A 4 -28.07 2.99 -21.35
C ARG A 4 -27.31 3.08 -20.01
N ARG A 5 -27.83 3.81 -19.04
CA ARG A 5 -27.17 3.97 -17.73
C ARG A 5 -27.29 2.72 -16.84
N VAL A 6 -28.31 1.90 -17.03
CA VAL A 6 -28.53 0.70 -16.23
C VAL A 6 -27.62 -0.46 -16.67
N LYS A 7 -27.32 -0.55 -17.99
CA LYS A 7 -26.45 -1.60 -18.54
C LYS A 7 -24.99 -1.55 -18.01
N HIS A 8 -24.48 -0.36 -17.68
CA HIS A 8 -23.11 -0.23 -17.13
C HIS A 8 -23.03 -0.40 -15.60
N ARG A 9 -24.16 -0.26 -14.90
CA ARG A 9 -24.21 -0.42 -13.43
C ARG A 9 -24.34 -1.88 -13.01
N LEU A 10 -24.96 -2.72 -13.84
CA LEU A 10 -25.17 -4.13 -13.53
C LEU A 10 -23.84 -4.91 -13.32
N PRO A 11 -22.84 -4.84 -14.22
CA PRO A 11 -21.58 -5.54 -14.01
C PRO A 11 -20.81 -4.99 -12.79
N LEU A 12 -20.90 -3.69 -12.51
CA LEU A 12 -20.30 -3.08 -11.32
C LEU A 12 -20.96 -3.61 -10.04
N LEU A 13 -22.27 -3.68 -10.01
CA LEU A 13 -23.01 -4.21 -8.85
C LEU A 13 -22.73 -5.69 -8.61
N VAL A 14 -22.65 -6.48 -9.69
CA VAL A 14 -22.27 -7.90 -9.61
C VAL A 14 -20.84 -8.05 -9.08
N PHE A 15 -19.92 -7.24 -9.58
CA PHE A 15 -18.52 -7.24 -9.12
C PHE A 15 -18.41 -6.87 -7.63
N LEU A 16 -19.10 -5.81 -7.19
CA LEU A 16 -19.14 -5.42 -5.79
C LEU A 16 -19.82 -6.47 -4.90
N GLY A 17 -20.87 -7.12 -5.39
CA GLY A 17 -21.51 -8.23 -4.70
C GLY A 17 -20.58 -9.42 -4.52
N LEU A 18 -19.85 -9.80 -5.57
CA LEU A 18 -18.84 -10.86 -5.52
C LEU A 18 -17.69 -10.51 -4.57
N LEU A 19 -17.24 -9.28 -4.57
CA LEU A 19 -16.23 -8.81 -3.63
C LEU A 19 -16.72 -8.88 -2.19
N ALA A 20 -17.95 -8.49 -1.92
CA ALA A 20 -18.49 -8.49 -0.56
C ALA A 20 -18.77 -9.89 -0.02
N THR A 21 -19.25 -10.80 -0.85
CA THR A 21 -19.64 -12.16 -0.44
C THR A 21 -18.53 -13.20 -0.60
N GLY A 22 -17.58 -12.96 -1.49
CA GLY A 22 -16.49 -13.89 -1.82
C GLY A 22 -15.73 -14.42 -0.60
N PRO A 23 -15.24 -13.57 0.31
CA PRO A 23 -14.45 -14.05 1.46
C PRO A 23 -15.21 -14.94 2.43
N ALA A 24 -16.54 -14.91 2.43
CA ALA A 24 -17.35 -15.77 3.30
C ALA A 24 -17.33 -17.23 2.86
N PHE A 25 -17.18 -17.50 1.57
CA PHE A 25 -17.22 -18.84 0.97
C PHE A 25 -15.85 -19.39 0.60
N LEU A 26 -14.81 -18.53 0.55
CA LEU A 26 -13.49 -18.92 0.12
C LEU A 26 -12.63 -19.42 1.31
N PRO A 27 -11.79 -20.46 1.11
CA PRO A 27 -10.73 -20.83 2.05
C PRO A 27 -9.78 -19.67 2.34
N GLU A 28 -9.16 -19.65 3.53
CA GLU A 28 -8.25 -18.58 3.97
C GLU A 28 -7.09 -18.32 3.00
N PHE A 29 -6.61 -19.34 2.33
CA PHE A 29 -5.58 -19.19 1.31
C PHE A 29 -5.99 -18.22 0.19
N TYR A 30 -7.21 -18.36 -0.35
CA TYR A 30 -7.71 -17.46 -1.40
C TYR A 30 -8.00 -16.06 -0.87
N VAL A 31 -8.45 -15.93 0.38
CA VAL A 31 -8.66 -14.64 1.03
C VAL A 31 -7.31 -13.90 1.15
N THR A 32 -6.26 -14.59 1.57
CA THR A 32 -4.90 -14.03 1.63
C THR A 32 -4.42 -13.58 0.25
N LEU A 33 -4.67 -14.37 -0.79
CA LEU A 33 -4.32 -13.99 -2.17
C LEU A 33 -5.06 -12.72 -2.62
N LEU A 34 -6.35 -12.63 -2.31
CA LEU A 34 -7.17 -11.44 -2.61
C LEU A 34 -6.70 -10.20 -1.82
N ASN A 35 -6.19 -10.38 -0.59
CA ASN A 35 -5.56 -9.30 0.17
C ASN A 35 -4.32 -8.76 -0.54
N TYR A 36 -3.45 -9.64 -1.03
CA TYR A 36 -2.30 -9.21 -1.84
C TYR A 36 -2.72 -8.50 -3.12
N ILE A 37 -3.72 -9.02 -3.83
CA ILE A 37 -4.25 -8.37 -5.03
C ILE A 37 -4.76 -6.97 -4.69
N GLY A 38 -5.52 -6.80 -3.60
CA GLY A 38 -6.01 -5.50 -3.16
C GLY A 38 -4.88 -4.52 -2.83
N LEU A 39 -3.88 -4.95 -2.05
CA LEU A 39 -2.72 -4.14 -1.69
C LEU A 39 -1.92 -3.70 -2.94
N TYR A 40 -1.60 -4.63 -3.83
CA TYR A 40 -0.89 -4.29 -5.06
C TYR A 40 -1.73 -3.42 -6.01
N SER A 41 -3.05 -3.52 -5.95
CA SER A 41 -3.94 -2.63 -6.71
C SER A 41 -3.85 -1.19 -6.21
N ILE A 42 -3.74 -0.95 -4.89
CA ILE A 42 -3.53 0.39 -4.33
C ILE A 42 -2.18 0.96 -4.81
N VAL A 43 -1.12 0.13 -4.78
CA VAL A 43 0.21 0.53 -5.29
C VAL A 43 0.16 0.86 -6.78
N ALA A 44 -0.53 0.03 -7.58
CA ALA A 44 -0.72 0.25 -9.01
C ALA A 44 -1.49 1.54 -9.31
N LEU A 45 -2.53 1.87 -8.52
CA LEU A 45 -3.23 3.15 -8.62
C LEU A 45 -2.28 4.34 -8.42
N GLY A 46 -1.43 4.29 -7.40
CA GLY A 46 -0.40 5.31 -7.17
C GLY A 46 0.54 5.45 -8.37
N LEU A 47 0.94 4.32 -8.98
CA LEU A 47 1.79 4.33 -10.18
C LEU A 47 1.05 4.92 -11.39
N VAL A 48 -0.22 4.58 -11.59
CA VAL A 48 -1.05 5.12 -12.68
C VAL A 48 -1.20 6.64 -12.54
N LEU A 49 -1.42 7.15 -11.33
CA LEU A 49 -1.48 8.60 -11.09
C LEU A 49 -0.14 9.27 -11.40
N LEU A 50 0.98 8.67 -10.97
CA LEU A 50 2.30 9.23 -11.21
C LEU A 50 2.65 9.23 -12.71
N THR A 51 2.38 8.14 -13.41
CA THR A 51 2.71 8.01 -14.84
C THR A 51 1.68 8.70 -15.73
N GLY A 52 0.38 8.59 -15.41
CA GLY A 52 -0.71 9.11 -16.24
C GLY A 52 -0.91 10.62 -16.08
N VAL A 53 -0.91 11.14 -14.85
CA VAL A 53 -1.10 12.56 -14.57
C VAL A 53 0.23 13.30 -14.50
N GLY A 54 1.21 12.71 -13.83
CA GLY A 54 2.54 13.30 -13.64
C GLY A 54 3.45 13.16 -14.87
N GLY A 55 3.16 12.25 -15.81
CA GLY A 55 4.02 11.98 -16.96
C GLY A 55 5.41 11.43 -16.57
N LEU A 56 5.56 10.97 -15.33
CA LEU A 56 6.83 10.54 -14.75
C LEU A 56 6.90 9.01 -14.68
N THR A 57 7.85 8.41 -15.37
CA THR A 57 8.13 6.97 -15.25
C THR A 57 8.96 6.72 -13.99
N SER A 58 8.41 6.03 -12.99
CA SER A 58 9.11 5.72 -11.74
C SER A 58 9.00 4.23 -11.43
N PHE A 59 10.14 3.64 -11.03
CA PHE A 59 10.23 2.27 -10.53
C PHE A 59 10.48 2.19 -9.01
N GLY A 60 10.39 3.34 -8.32
CA GLY A 60 10.66 3.44 -6.89
C GLY A 60 9.48 3.14 -5.96
N GLN A 61 8.35 2.68 -6.46
CA GLN A 61 7.14 2.46 -5.65
C GLN A 61 7.36 1.49 -4.48
N ALA A 62 8.09 0.40 -4.72
CA ALA A 62 8.40 -0.59 -3.67
C ALA A 62 9.17 0.04 -2.49
N ALA A 63 10.03 1.01 -2.74
CA ALA A 63 10.77 1.71 -1.71
C ALA A 63 9.86 2.53 -0.79
N PHE A 64 8.86 3.20 -1.34
CA PHE A 64 7.89 3.98 -0.56
C PHE A 64 6.94 3.09 0.24
N VAL A 65 6.53 1.95 -0.32
CA VAL A 65 5.77 0.92 0.41
C VAL A 65 6.59 0.40 1.58
N GLY A 66 7.88 0.08 1.35
CA GLY A 66 8.80 -0.35 2.39
C GLY A 66 8.98 0.69 3.50
N LEU A 67 9.20 1.97 3.15
CA LEU A 67 9.32 3.07 4.11
C LEU A 67 8.08 3.18 5.01
N GLY A 68 6.89 3.16 4.42
CA GLY A 68 5.64 3.23 5.18
C GLY A 68 5.46 2.02 6.10
N ALA A 69 5.73 0.82 5.60
CA ALA A 69 5.60 -0.42 6.37
C ALA A 69 6.59 -0.47 7.55
N TYR A 70 7.87 -0.17 7.30
CA TYR A 70 8.90 -0.18 8.35
C TYR A 70 8.68 0.94 9.38
N ALA A 71 8.30 2.14 8.96
CA ALA A 71 8.01 3.24 9.89
C ALA A 71 6.82 2.89 10.80
N THR A 72 5.72 2.38 10.22
CA THR A 72 4.55 1.93 10.98
C THR A 72 4.89 0.77 11.91
N GLY A 73 5.56 -0.26 11.39
CA GLY A 73 5.95 -1.44 12.17
C GLY A 73 6.88 -1.10 13.31
N TYR A 74 7.92 -0.31 13.07
CA TYR A 74 8.88 0.10 14.10
C TYR A 74 8.23 0.91 15.23
N LEU A 75 7.41 1.90 14.90
CA LEU A 75 6.72 2.69 15.92
C LEU A 75 5.75 1.86 16.75
N SER A 76 5.09 0.89 16.15
CA SER A 76 4.16 0.01 16.85
C SER A 76 4.87 -1.02 17.73
N THR A 77 6.04 -1.52 17.31
CA THR A 77 6.80 -2.53 18.08
C THR A 77 7.71 -1.92 19.13
N ALA A 78 8.50 -0.90 18.76
CA ALA A 78 9.51 -0.31 19.65
C ALA A 78 8.91 0.64 20.70
N HIS A 79 7.87 1.37 20.35
CA HIS A 79 7.23 2.37 21.22
C HIS A 79 5.85 1.97 21.72
N ALA A 80 5.37 0.75 21.42
CA ALA A 80 4.03 0.26 21.78
C ALA A 80 2.90 1.26 21.42
N LEU A 81 3.10 2.04 20.38
CA LEU A 81 2.12 3.01 19.89
C LEU A 81 0.99 2.28 19.17
N SER A 82 -0.21 2.86 19.24
CA SER A 82 -1.32 2.36 18.43
C SER A 82 -0.92 2.28 16.95
N PRO A 83 -1.23 1.19 16.24
CA PRO A 83 -0.92 1.04 14.82
C PRO A 83 -1.47 2.19 13.94
N TRP A 84 -2.53 2.86 14.38
CA TRP A 84 -3.08 4.04 13.71
C TRP A 84 -2.14 5.25 13.76
N ILE A 85 -1.51 5.48 14.92
CA ILE A 85 -0.49 6.53 15.08
C ILE A 85 0.72 6.17 14.22
N GLY A 86 1.12 4.89 14.25
CA GLY A 86 2.18 4.36 13.39
C GLY A 86 1.90 4.57 11.89
N LEU A 87 0.65 4.35 11.45
CA LEU A 87 0.23 4.56 10.07
C LEU A 87 0.34 6.04 9.65
N VAL A 88 -0.19 6.95 10.47
CA VAL A 88 -0.10 8.40 10.18
C VAL A 88 1.36 8.86 10.15
N ALA A 89 2.17 8.41 11.10
CA ALA A 89 3.60 8.72 11.14
C ALA A 89 4.34 8.09 9.94
N GLY A 90 4.02 6.84 9.59
CA GLY A 90 4.57 6.16 8.41
C GLY A 90 4.25 6.89 7.10
N LEU A 91 3.01 7.37 6.95
CA LEU A 91 2.63 8.22 5.82
C LEU A 91 3.43 9.54 5.82
N GLY A 92 3.60 10.17 6.97
CA GLY A 92 4.39 11.41 7.11
C GLY A 92 5.85 11.20 6.71
N VAL A 93 6.49 10.15 7.22
CA VAL A 93 7.88 9.79 6.88
C VAL A 93 8.01 9.50 5.39
N THR A 94 7.10 8.69 4.85
CA THR A 94 7.11 8.34 3.42
C THR A 94 6.92 9.58 2.54
N ALA A 95 6.01 10.48 2.91
CA ALA A 95 5.79 11.73 2.19
C ALA A 95 7.02 12.64 2.25
N ALA A 96 7.66 12.78 3.42
CA ALA A 96 8.88 13.58 3.57
C ALA A 96 10.02 13.03 2.69
N VAL A 97 10.26 11.71 2.73
CA VAL A 97 11.28 11.07 1.89
C VAL A 97 10.92 11.20 0.40
N ALA A 98 9.65 11.03 0.04
CA ALA A 98 9.18 11.20 -1.33
C ALA A 98 9.41 12.62 -1.85
N LEU A 99 9.19 13.64 -1.02
CA LEU A 99 9.49 15.03 -1.37
C LEU A 99 10.99 15.26 -1.59
N VAL A 100 11.85 14.75 -0.71
CA VAL A 100 13.31 14.88 -0.84
C VAL A 100 13.79 14.16 -2.10
N LEU A 101 13.41 12.88 -2.27
CA LEU A 101 13.82 12.10 -3.43
C LEU A 101 13.22 12.68 -4.73
N GLY A 102 11.97 13.13 -4.68
CA GLY A 102 11.32 13.81 -5.79
C GLY A 102 12.07 15.06 -6.21
N PHE A 103 12.43 15.93 -5.24
CA PHE A 103 13.20 17.14 -5.53
C PHE A 103 14.55 16.85 -6.17
N LEU A 104 15.24 15.79 -5.71
CA LEU A 104 16.52 15.36 -6.28
C LEU A 104 16.34 14.76 -7.68
N THR A 105 15.32 13.94 -7.88
CA THR A 105 15.10 13.20 -9.14
C THR A 105 14.41 14.03 -10.21
N LEU A 106 13.58 15.03 -9.84
CA LEU A 106 12.95 15.94 -10.82
C LEU A 106 13.95 16.78 -11.61
N ARG A 107 15.20 16.89 -11.14
CA ARG A 107 16.29 17.49 -11.90
C ARG A 107 16.83 16.60 -13.03
N LEU A 108 16.49 15.30 -12.97
CA LEU A 108 16.87 14.33 -13.99
C LEU A 108 15.81 14.34 -15.10
N SER A 109 16.25 14.51 -16.34
CA SER A 109 15.35 14.53 -17.50
C SER A 109 15.46 13.25 -18.34
N GLY A 110 14.38 12.88 -19.04
CA GLY A 110 14.36 11.77 -19.98
C GLY A 110 14.62 10.42 -19.31
N HIS A 111 15.55 9.65 -19.86
CA HIS A 111 15.85 8.28 -19.41
C HIS A 111 16.56 8.18 -18.07
N TYR A 112 17.10 9.30 -17.54
CA TYR A 112 17.79 9.30 -16.24
C TYR A 112 16.82 9.21 -15.05
N LEU A 113 15.58 9.63 -15.20
CA LEU A 113 14.58 9.56 -14.14
C LEU A 113 14.24 8.11 -13.73
N PRO A 114 13.90 7.20 -14.65
CA PRO A 114 13.69 5.78 -14.32
C PRO A 114 14.92 5.13 -13.67
N LEU A 115 16.13 5.40 -14.19
CA LEU A 115 17.37 4.87 -13.62
C LEU A 115 17.61 5.36 -12.19
N GLY A 116 17.37 6.65 -11.93
CA GLY A 116 17.47 7.23 -10.59
C GLY A 116 16.50 6.58 -9.62
N THR A 117 15.26 6.35 -10.01
CA THR A 117 14.25 5.72 -9.15
C THR A 117 14.54 4.23 -8.86
N ILE A 118 15.13 3.50 -9.81
CA ILE A 118 15.63 2.13 -9.58
C ILE A 118 16.79 2.17 -8.57
N ALA A 119 17.75 3.08 -8.74
CA ALA A 119 18.89 3.21 -7.84
C ALA A 119 18.45 3.49 -6.40
N TRP A 120 17.49 4.40 -6.20
CA TRP A 120 16.88 4.66 -4.89
C TRP A 120 16.17 3.43 -4.32
N GLY A 121 15.43 2.70 -5.15
CA GLY A 121 14.75 1.47 -4.75
C GLY A 121 15.72 0.43 -4.19
N ILE A 122 16.82 0.19 -4.92
CA ILE A 122 17.87 -0.75 -4.51
C ILE A 122 18.59 -0.26 -3.25
N SER A 123 18.91 1.05 -3.18
CA SER A 123 19.59 1.64 -2.02
C SER A 123 18.76 1.50 -0.74
N LEU A 124 17.47 1.76 -0.80
CA LEU A 124 16.57 1.60 0.34
C LEU A 124 16.37 0.14 0.72
N TYR A 125 16.32 -0.78 -0.24
CA TYR A 125 16.27 -2.22 0.04
C TYR A 125 17.49 -2.68 0.86
N PHE A 126 18.71 -2.30 0.44
CA PHE A 126 19.91 -2.61 1.20
C PHE A 126 19.96 -1.89 2.54
N LEU A 127 19.48 -0.64 2.59
CA LEU A 127 19.40 0.10 3.85
C LEU A 127 18.54 -0.65 4.87
N PHE A 128 17.33 -1.06 4.49
CA PHE A 128 16.42 -1.79 5.38
C PHE A 128 16.99 -3.13 5.84
N GLY A 129 17.67 -3.86 4.94
CA GLY A 129 18.30 -5.14 5.28
C GLY A 129 19.50 -5.02 6.22
N ASN A 130 20.19 -3.87 6.26
CA ASN A 130 21.36 -3.64 7.11
C ASN A 130 21.05 -2.91 8.42
N LEU A 131 19.86 -2.33 8.58
CA LEU A 131 19.48 -1.64 9.81
C LEU A 131 18.98 -2.64 10.86
N GLU A 132 19.82 -2.93 11.85
CA GLU A 132 19.51 -3.91 12.92
C GLU A 132 18.26 -3.53 13.73
N PHE A 133 18.01 -2.24 13.97
CA PHE A 133 16.83 -1.79 14.71
C PHE A 133 15.52 -2.00 13.91
N LEU A 134 15.59 -2.23 12.60
CA LEU A 134 14.46 -2.64 11.77
C LEU A 134 14.35 -4.16 11.60
N GLY A 135 15.14 -4.93 12.37
CA GLY A 135 15.17 -6.39 12.29
C GLY A 135 16.07 -6.93 11.17
N GLY A 136 16.78 -6.08 10.44
CA GLY A 136 17.70 -6.47 9.38
C GLY A 136 17.03 -7.38 8.33
N HIS A 137 17.72 -8.44 7.92
CA HIS A 137 17.20 -9.39 6.93
C HIS A 137 16.04 -10.27 7.41
N THR A 138 15.81 -10.37 8.73
CA THR A 138 14.67 -11.12 9.31
C THR A 138 13.38 -10.30 9.35
N GLY A 139 13.49 -8.97 9.25
CA GLY A 139 12.37 -8.05 9.32
C GLY A 139 11.82 -7.85 10.73
N LEU A 140 10.84 -6.98 10.88
CA LEU A 140 10.15 -6.70 12.14
C LEU A 140 9.15 -7.82 12.45
N THR A 141 9.23 -8.34 13.67
CA THR A 141 8.30 -9.35 14.20
C THR A 141 7.51 -8.78 15.38
N GLY A 142 6.37 -9.38 15.72
CA GLY A 142 5.56 -8.94 16.86
C GLY A 142 4.81 -7.64 16.65
N ILE A 143 4.46 -7.31 15.41
CA ILE A 143 3.64 -6.13 15.10
C ILE A 143 2.26 -6.33 15.73
N PRO A 144 1.78 -5.37 16.58
CA PRO A 144 0.48 -5.48 17.22
C PRO A 144 -0.66 -5.48 16.20
N VAL A 145 -1.72 -6.22 16.52
CA VAL A 145 -2.92 -6.32 15.68
C VAL A 145 -3.62 -4.96 15.58
N LEU A 146 -4.08 -4.62 14.39
CA LEU A 146 -4.90 -3.44 14.18
C LEU A 146 -6.25 -3.58 14.87
N GLU A 147 -6.62 -2.61 15.70
CA GLU A 147 -7.94 -2.51 16.30
C GLU A 147 -8.74 -1.37 15.65
N LEU A 148 -9.91 -1.68 15.12
CA LEU A 148 -10.83 -0.70 14.54
C LEU A 148 -12.11 -0.68 15.38
N PHE A 149 -12.39 0.43 16.06
CA PHE A 149 -13.57 0.59 16.90
C PHE A 149 -13.77 -0.52 17.96
N GLY A 150 -12.66 -1.09 18.51
CA GLY A 150 -12.70 -2.17 19.47
C GLY A 150 -12.80 -3.58 18.87
N ILE A 151 -12.82 -3.70 17.54
CA ILE A 151 -12.76 -4.97 16.83
C ILE A 151 -11.30 -5.21 16.43
N LYS A 152 -10.74 -6.32 16.90
CA LYS A 152 -9.38 -6.73 16.51
C LYS A 152 -9.43 -7.33 15.12
N LEU A 153 -8.68 -6.74 14.19
CA LEU A 153 -8.51 -7.25 12.85
C LEU A 153 -7.47 -8.38 12.86
N ASP A 154 -7.83 -9.53 13.43
CA ASP A 154 -6.92 -10.65 13.62
C ASP A 154 -7.00 -11.68 12.49
N THR A 155 -8.09 -11.66 11.73
CA THR A 155 -8.32 -12.58 10.62
C THR A 155 -8.04 -11.95 9.27
N GLY A 156 -7.52 -12.74 8.33
CA GLY A 156 -7.29 -12.30 6.95
C GLY A 156 -8.55 -11.76 6.26
N ARG A 157 -9.74 -12.21 6.73
CA ARG A 157 -11.04 -11.75 6.21
C ARG A 157 -11.37 -10.31 6.61
N GLU A 158 -11.03 -9.92 7.84
CA GLU A 158 -11.26 -8.55 8.31
C GLU A 158 -10.33 -7.57 7.60
N PHE A 159 -9.05 -7.96 7.41
CA PHE A 159 -8.12 -7.22 6.59
C PHE A 159 -8.59 -7.06 5.14
N TYR A 160 -9.22 -8.08 4.59
CA TYR A 160 -9.78 -8.03 3.25
C TYR A 160 -10.75 -6.86 3.08
N TYR A 161 -11.74 -6.75 3.96
CA TYR A 161 -12.71 -5.66 3.88
C TYR A 161 -12.07 -4.29 4.03
N LEU A 162 -11.11 -4.15 4.95
CA LEU A 162 -10.37 -2.89 5.13
C LEU A 162 -9.63 -2.48 3.85
N ILE A 163 -8.87 -3.40 3.25
CA ILE A 163 -8.10 -3.13 2.03
C ILE A 163 -9.04 -2.71 0.88
N TRP A 164 -10.12 -3.44 0.68
CA TRP A 164 -11.04 -3.16 -0.42
C TRP A 164 -11.84 -1.88 -0.22
N VAL A 165 -12.20 -1.52 1.02
CA VAL A 165 -12.81 -0.21 1.33
C VAL A 165 -11.84 0.93 1.00
N VAL A 166 -10.56 0.80 1.39
CA VAL A 166 -9.53 1.79 1.07
C VAL A 166 -9.32 1.90 -0.44
N LEU A 167 -9.24 0.75 -1.14
CA LEU A 167 -9.07 0.71 -2.60
C LEU A 167 -10.23 1.39 -3.32
N LEU A 168 -11.47 1.05 -2.95
CA LEU A 168 -12.67 1.66 -3.54
C LEU A 168 -12.76 3.16 -3.24
N GLY A 169 -12.40 3.56 -2.02
CA GLY A 169 -12.33 4.97 -1.65
C GLY A 169 -11.26 5.76 -2.41
N ALA A 170 -10.16 5.10 -2.83
CA ALA A 170 -9.11 5.72 -3.62
C ALA A 170 -9.46 5.84 -5.11
N VAL A 171 -10.40 5.02 -5.61
CA VAL A 171 -10.86 5.04 -7.02
C VAL A 171 -11.98 6.04 -7.25
N LEU A 172 -12.77 6.38 -6.20
CA LEU A 172 -13.89 7.32 -6.29
C LEU A 172 -13.44 8.78 -6.26
#